data_064d1698db8cccf9d174b2522227e929
#
_entry.id   064d1698db8cccf9d174b2522227e929
#
_cell.length_a   1.000
_cell.length_b   1.000
_cell.length_c   1.000
_cell.angle_alpha   90.00
_cell.angle_beta   90.00
_cell.angle_gamma   90.00
#
_symmetry.space_group_name_H-M   'P 1'
#
loop_
_entity.id
_entity.type
_entity.pdbx_description
1 polymer ?
#
loop_
_entity_poly.entity_id
_entity_poly.type
_entity_poly.pdbx_seq_one_letter_code
_entity_poly.pdbx_strand_id
1 'polypeptide(L)'
;MFANYSPFYDRAGIAIYHADCLAVLPFFPSESIDCVITDPPYLVNYRGRWDAKLQAIAGDGESSWVQPAFAEIYRVLKENAFCISFYGWPHADIFVGTWKSIGFRPVSHLAFIRRQWGLGRYSRSRHETAFLLAKGHPPLPKQAIADVIEWDGEPEKFHPNQKPLDSIYPLLKCFVPESGVVLDPFMGSGSTLRAAKDFGLRAVGIEIEENYCRIAVNRLAQDILFS
;
A
#
# COMPACT_ATOMS: atom_id res chain seq x y z
N MET A 1 7.78 4.07 -18.42
CA MET A 1 8.39 2.72 -18.58
C MET A 1 9.84 2.86 -18.15
N PHE A 2 10.28 2.12 -17.14
CA PHE A 2 11.61 2.26 -16.56
C PHE A 2 12.53 1.27 -17.28
N ALA A 3 13.59 1.78 -17.94
CA ALA A 3 14.33 1.12 -19.02
C ALA A 3 15.00 -0.23 -18.68
N ASN A 4 15.15 -0.60 -17.42
CA ASN A 4 15.95 -1.77 -17.01
C ASN A 4 15.16 -2.95 -16.44
N TYR A 5 13.83 -2.83 -16.28
CA TYR A 5 12.97 -3.91 -15.81
C TYR A 5 11.74 -4.03 -16.70
N SER A 6 11.51 -5.21 -17.29
CA SER A 6 10.28 -5.49 -18.02
C SER A 6 9.13 -5.70 -17.02
N PRO A 7 8.02 -4.98 -17.13
CA PRO A 7 6.88 -5.21 -16.28
C PRO A 7 6.25 -6.58 -16.55
N PHE A 8 5.75 -7.22 -15.51
CA PHE A 8 4.93 -8.43 -15.57
C PHE A 8 3.59 -8.14 -16.26
N TYR A 9 3.08 -6.93 -16.07
CA TYR A 9 1.86 -6.41 -16.69
C TYR A 9 2.01 -4.90 -16.93
N ASP A 10 1.55 -4.42 -18.10
CA ASP A 10 1.54 -2.98 -18.45
C ASP A 10 0.39 -2.70 -19.42
N ARG A 11 -0.75 -2.24 -18.88
CA ARG A 11 -1.94 -1.87 -19.67
C ARG A 11 -2.72 -0.76 -18.99
N ALA A 12 -3.32 0.11 -19.80
CA ALA A 12 -4.25 1.16 -19.36
C ALA A 12 -3.68 2.05 -18.22
N GLY A 13 -2.38 2.33 -18.25
CA GLY A 13 -1.72 3.16 -17.24
C GLY A 13 -1.38 2.44 -15.93
N ILE A 14 -1.61 1.13 -15.85
CA ILE A 14 -1.27 0.30 -14.69
C ILE A 14 -0.11 -0.62 -15.05
N ALA A 15 0.96 -0.57 -14.28
CA ALA A 15 2.11 -1.47 -14.41
C ALA A 15 2.32 -2.31 -13.15
N ILE A 16 2.67 -3.58 -13.33
CA ILE A 16 3.04 -4.50 -12.24
C ILE A 16 4.44 -5.03 -12.49
N TYR A 17 5.27 -5.04 -11.47
CA TYR A 17 6.59 -5.65 -11.48
C TYR A 17 6.60 -6.84 -10.51
N HIS A 18 6.91 -8.03 -11.05
CA HIS A 18 7.15 -9.22 -10.23
C HIS A 18 8.63 -9.22 -9.81
N ALA A 19 8.91 -8.70 -8.63
CA ALA A 19 10.26 -8.59 -8.08
C ALA A 19 10.24 -8.14 -6.61
N ASP A 20 11.39 -8.19 -5.95
CA ASP A 20 11.64 -7.46 -4.71
C ASP A 20 11.65 -5.94 -4.99
N CYS A 21 10.93 -5.17 -4.17
CA CYS A 21 10.87 -3.72 -4.31
C CYS A 21 12.25 -3.07 -4.18
N LEU A 22 13.15 -3.61 -3.38
CA LEU A 22 14.54 -3.15 -3.25
C LEU A 22 15.36 -3.35 -4.52
N ALA A 23 14.99 -4.30 -5.37
CA ALA A 23 15.64 -4.51 -6.65
C ALA A 23 15.11 -3.58 -7.76
N VAL A 24 13.85 -3.12 -7.65
CA VAL A 24 13.18 -2.36 -8.72
C VAL A 24 13.18 -0.86 -8.46
N LEU A 25 12.91 -0.44 -7.23
CA LEU A 25 12.81 0.99 -6.87
C LEU A 25 14.05 1.82 -7.24
N PRO A 26 15.30 1.31 -7.12
CA PRO A 26 16.49 2.08 -7.53
C PRO A 26 16.51 2.53 -9.00
N PHE A 27 15.75 1.86 -9.86
CA PHE A 27 15.63 2.23 -11.28
C PHE A 27 14.56 3.28 -11.56
N PHE A 28 13.72 3.59 -10.56
CA PHE A 28 12.72 4.64 -10.72
C PHE A 28 13.39 6.02 -10.59
N PRO A 29 13.03 6.99 -11.44
CA PRO A 29 13.52 8.34 -11.28
C PRO A 29 13.13 8.92 -9.93
N SER A 30 14.01 9.72 -9.33
CA SER A 30 13.63 10.50 -8.15
C SER A 30 12.44 11.40 -8.50
N GLU A 31 11.56 11.62 -7.52
CA GLU A 31 10.42 12.53 -7.64
C GLU A 31 9.50 12.24 -8.83
N SER A 32 9.29 10.95 -9.15
CA SER A 32 8.44 10.50 -10.27
C SER A 32 7.03 10.05 -9.83
N ILE A 33 6.80 9.86 -8.53
CA ILE A 33 5.57 9.33 -7.93
C ILE A 33 4.80 10.44 -7.23
N ASP A 34 3.50 10.55 -7.49
CA ASP A 34 2.65 11.59 -6.92
C ASP A 34 2.09 11.21 -5.55
N CYS A 35 1.88 9.93 -5.30
CA CYS A 35 1.42 9.43 -4.01
C CYS A 35 1.83 7.97 -3.81
N VAL A 36 2.13 7.59 -2.58
CA VAL A 36 2.33 6.18 -2.20
C VAL A 36 1.20 5.75 -1.28
N ILE A 37 0.58 4.61 -1.57
CA ILE A 37 -0.39 3.95 -0.68
C ILE A 37 0.06 2.50 -0.58
N THR A 38 0.43 2.05 0.62
CA THR A 38 1.12 0.77 0.76
C THR A 38 0.82 0.06 2.06
N ASP A 39 0.83 -1.28 2.01
CA ASP A 39 0.58 -2.18 3.12
C ASP A 39 1.75 -3.18 3.27
N PRO A 40 2.89 -2.73 3.83
CA PRO A 40 4.08 -3.55 3.94
C PRO A 40 3.90 -4.68 4.95
N PRO A 41 4.77 -5.72 4.96
CA PRO A 41 4.79 -6.73 6.00
C PRO A 41 4.91 -6.15 7.42
N TYR A 42 4.15 -6.69 8.38
CA TYR A 42 4.00 -6.09 9.72
C TYR A 42 5.03 -6.57 10.76
N LEU A 43 6.00 -7.39 10.37
CA LEU A 43 7.07 -7.94 11.22
C LEU A 43 6.54 -8.87 12.34
N VAL A 44 5.36 -9.45 12.17
CA VAL A 44 4.67 -10.25 13.20
C VAL A 44 4.87 -11.77 13.05
N ASN A 45 5.71 -12.21 12.09
CA ASN A 45 5.92 -13.63 11.76
C ASN A 45 4.57 -14.34 11.53
N TYR A 46 3.71 -13.74 10.69
CA TYR A 46 2.39 -14.27 10.45
C TYR A 46 2.46 -15.71 9.92
N ARG A 47 1.99 -16.65 10.71
CA ARG A 47 1.75 -18.03 10.30
C ARG A 47 0.26 -18.28 10.32
N GLY A 48 -0.30 -18.59 9.17
CA GLY A 48 -1.72 -18.90 9.06
C GLY A 48 -2.14 -19.94 10.10
N ARG A 49 -3.01 -19.57 11.04
CA ARG A 49 -3.39 -20.40 12.19
C ARG A 49 -4.25 -21.62 11.79
N TRP A 50 -4.84 -21.57 10.60
CA TRP A 50 -5.86 -22.53 10.14
C TRP A 50 -5.49 -23.21 8.81
N ASP A 51 -4.45 -22.76 8.12
CA ASP A 51 -4.01 -23.36 6.88
C ASP A 51 -2.48 -23.40 6.83
N ALA A 52 -1.93 -24.60 7.00
CA ALA A 52 -0.48 -24.83 6.90
C ALA A 52 0.08 -24.59 5.47
N LYS A 53 -0.81 -24.35 4.47
CA LYS A 53 -0.46 -24.01 3.10
C LYS A 53 -0.30 -22.51 2.87
N LEU A 54 -0.71 -21.65 3.82
CA LEU A 54 -0.44 -20.21 3.76
C LEU A 54 1.05 -20.01 3.95
N GLN A 55 1.73 -19.64 2.88
CA GLN A 55 3.15 -19.28 2.90
C GLN A 55 3.37 -18.11 3.86
N ALA A 56 4.50 -18.13 4.56
CA ALA A 56 4.92 -16.99 5.36
C ALA A 56 5.05 -15.76 4.45
N ILE A 57 4.56 -14.61 4.91
CA ILE A 57 4.69 -13.36 4.16
C ILE A 57 6.19 -13.03 4.08
N ALA A 58 6.70 -12.82 2.87
CA ALA A 58 8.10 -12.47 2.66
C ALA A 58 8.43 -11.18 3.43
N GLY A 59 9.54 -11.21 4.21
CA GLY A 59 9.96 -10.05 5.02
C GLY A 59 9.24 -9.85 6.34
N ASP A 60 8.22 -10.66 6.69
CA ASP A 60 7.43 -10.46 7.93
C ASP A 60 8.17 -10.83 9.23
N GLY A 61 9.35 -11.44 9.13
CA GLY A 61 10.16 -11.85 10.30
C GLY A 61 11.35 -10.96 10.61
N GLU A 62 11.70 -10.02 9.73
CA GLU A 62 12.92 -9.20 9.84
C GLU A 62 12.63 -7.76 9.53
N SER A 63 13.24 -6.81 10.27
CA SER A 63 13.06 -5.37 10.04
C SER A 63 14.12 -4.74 9.11
N SER A 64 15.10 -5.52 8.66
CA SER A 64 16.25 -5.02 7.88
C SER A 64 15.86 -4.36 6.55
N TRP A 65 14.75 -4.74 5.95
CA TRP A 65 14.23 -4.18 4.71
C TRP A 65 13.52 -2.83 4.89
N VAL A 66 13.00 -2.52 6.09
CA VAL A 66 12.13 -1.36 6.33
C VAL A 66 12.83 -0.06 5.96
N GLN A 67 14.01 0.16 6.50
CA GLN A 67 14.76 1.40 6.26
C GLN A 67 15.15 1.56 4.79
N PRO A 68 15.79 0.60 4.10
CA PRO A 68 16.13 0.77 2.69
C PRO A 68 14.92 0.92 1.77
N ALA A 69 13.82 0.20 2.02
CA ALA A 69 12.62 0.32 1.21
C ALA A 69 11.98 1.72 1.35
N PHE A 70 11.82 2.20 2.58
CA PHE A 70 11.23 3.52 2.79
C PHE A 70 12.18 4.68 2.39
N ALA A 71 13.49 4.48 2.38
CA ALA A 71 14.44 5.44 1.79
C ALA A 71 14.22 5.59 0.28
N GLU A 72 14.05 4.48 -0.44
CA GLU A 72 13.74 4.50 -1.86
C GLU A 72 12.33 5.07 -2.14
N ILE A 73 11.32 4.70 -1.33
CA ILE A 73 9.98 5.30 -1.40
C ILE A 73 10.06 6.82 -1.24
N TYR A 74 10.82 7.30 -0.27
CA TYR A 74 11.02 8.74 -0.07
C TYR A 74 11.69 9.40 -1.27
N ARG A 75 12.72 8.76 -1.84
CA ARG A 75 13.46 9.27 -3.00
C ARG A 75 12.55 9.41 -4.24
N VAL A 76 11.75 8.37 -4.53
CA VAL A 76 10.89 8.37 -5.73
C VAL A 76 9.62 9.21 -5.57
N LEU A 77 9.16 9.43 -4.34
CA LEU A 77 8.04 10.31 -4.05
C LEU A 77 8.41 11.76 -4.36
N LYS A 78 7.54 12.50 -5.04
CA LYS A 78 7.72 13.92 -5.33
C LYS A 78 7.84 14.75 -4.05
N GLU A 79 8.53 15.88 -4.16
CA GLU A 79 8.49 16.89 -3.11
C GLU A 79 7.05 17.39 -2.94
N ASN A 80 6.65 17.69 -1.70
CA ASN A 80 5.30 18.11 -1.34
C ASN A 80 4.20 17.09 -1.69
N ALA A 81 4.48 15.80 -1.45
CA ALA A 81 3.57 14.70 -1.70
C ALA A 81 3.36 13.81 -0.46
N PHE A 82 2.38 12.92 -0.54
CA PHE A 82 1.99 12.06 0.57
C PHE A 82 2.39 10.60 0.35
N CYS A 83 2.75 9.94 1.45
CA CYS A 83 2.82 8.49 1.57
C CYS A 83 1.85 8.04 2.67
N ILE A 84 0.93 7.16 2.33
CA ILE A 84 0.04 6.50 3.28
C ILE A 84 0.56 5.08 3.48
N SER A 85 1.03 4.78 4.69
CA SER A 85 1.55 3.47 5.01
C SER A 85 0.75 2.82 6.14
N PHE A 86 0.16 1.67 5.86
CA PHE A 86 -0.30 0.77 6.91
C PHE A 86 0.90 0.20 7.67
N TYR A 87 0.67 -0.32 8.86
CA TYR A 87 1.73 -0.88 9.69
C TYR A 87 1.16 -1.80 10.78
N GLY A 88 2.02 -2.69 11.31
CA GLY A 88 1.68 -3.51 12.47
C GLY A 88 1.90 -2.77 13.79
N TRP A 89 0.86 -2.60 14.58
CA TRP A 89 0.94 -1.89 15.87
C TRP A 89 2.01 -2.44 16.85
N PRO A 90 2.37 -3.75 16.88
CA PRO A 90 3.42 -4.25 17.78
C PRO A 90 4.81 -3.68 17.49
N HIS A 91 5.02 -3.20 16.25
CA HIS A 91 6.29 -2.67 15.77
C HIS A 91 6.17 -1.21 15.28
N ALA A 92 5.19 -0.48 15.82
CA ALA A 92 4.95 0.92 15.48
C ALA A 92 6.17 1.82 15.71
N ASP A 93 6.95 1.54 16.73
CA ASP A 93 8.20 2.23 17.07
C ASP A 93 9.24 2.11 15.96
N ILE A 94 9.43 0.92 15.38
CA ILE A 94 10.33 0.66 14.25
C ILE A 94 9.90 1.48 13.03
N PHE A 95 8.62 1.38 12.64
CA PHE A 95 8.10 2.08 11.47
C PHE A 95 8.19 3.60 11.64
N VAL A 96 7.65 4.14 12.74
CA VAL A 96 7.65 5.58 13.01
C VAL A 96 9.07 6.13 13.14
N GLY A 97 9.95 5.42 13.85
CA GLY A 97 11.36 5.78 13.98
C GLY A 97 12.06 5.84 12.63
N THR A 98 11.85 4.81 11.78
CA THR A 98 12.41 4.75 10.44
C THR A 98 11.91 5.89 9.56
N TRP A 99 10.60 6.12 9.48
CA TRP A 99 10.04 7.19 8.66
C TRP A 99 10.61 8.56 9.03
N LYS A 100 10.67 8.88 10.34
CA LYS A 100 11.25 10.14 10.82
C LYS A 100 12.73 10.26 10.49
N SER A 101 13.51 9.18 10.62
CA SER A 101 14.96 9.20 10.33
C SER A 101 15.26 9.43 8.84
N ILE A 102 14.38 9.00 7.94
CA ILE A 102 14.48 9.20 6.50
C ILE A 102 14.11 10.64 6.10
N GLY A 103 13.25 11.32 6.89
CA GLY A 103 12.79 12.67 6.62
C GLY A 103 11.28 12.78 6.38
N PHE A 104 10.53 11.68 6.45
CA PHE A 104 9.08 11.77 6.46
C PHE A 104 8.57 12.47 7.72
N ARG A 105 7.55 13.28 7.55
CA ARG A 105 6.83 13.94 8.63
C ARG A 105 5.46 13.28 8.81
N PRO A 106 5.19 12.52 9.89
CA PRO A 106 3.85 12.05 10.20
C PRO A 106 2.91 13.25 10.43
N VAL A 107 1.82 13.32 9.68
CA VAL A 107 0.88 14.46 9.72
C VAL A 107 -0.52 14.06 10.16
N SER A 108 -0.89 12.79 10.04
CA SER A 108 -2.13 12.24 10.59
C SER A 108 -1.99 10.74 10.85
N HIS A 109 -2.87 10.22 11.70
CA HIS A 109 -3.00 8.81 11.99
C HIS A 109 -4.42 8.39 11.63
N LEU A 110 -4.56 7.44 10.70
CA LEU A 110 -5.83 6.98 10.16
C LEU A 110 -6.21 5.64 10.80
N ALA A 111 -7.46 5.50 11.23
CA ALA A 111 -8.02 4.28 11.76
C ALA A 111 -9.12 3.75 10.82
N PHE A 112 -8.98 2.50 10.38
CA PHE A 112 -9.92 1.83 9.51
C PHE A 112 -10.72 0.82 10.32
N ILE A 113 -11.99 1.08 10.57
CA ILE A 113 -12.84 0.31 11.48
C ILE A 113 -13.64 -0.75 10.71
N ARG A 114 -13.57 -1.98 11.18
CA ARG A 114 -14.36 -3.11 10.68
C ARG A 114 -15.63 -3.28 11.53
N ARG A 115 -16.74 -3.63 10.90
CA ARG A 115 -17.96 -4.03 11.64
C ARG A 115 -17.74 -5.32 12.41
N GLN A 116 -17.00 -6.27 11.84
CA GLN A 116 -16.74 -7.56 12.47
C GLN A 116 -15.57 -7.47 13.45
N TRP A 117 -15.68 -8.20 14.54
CA TRP A 117 -14.64 -8.32 15.55
C TRP A 117 -13.59 -9.35 15.10
N GLY A 118 -12.34 -8.97 15.15
CA GLY A 118 -11.23 -9.89 14.95
C GLY A 118 -10.99 -10.79 16.16
N LEU A 119 -9.97 -11.65 16.01
CA LEU A 119 -9.53 -12.51 17.10
C LEU A 119 -8.59 -11.73 18.03
N GLY A 120 -8.56 -12.10 19.31
CA GLY A 120 -7.63 -11.56 20.28
C GLY A 120 -7.81 -12.19 21.65
N ARG A 121 -6.71 -12.31 22.42
CA ARG A 121 -6.74 -12.92 23.75
C ARG A 121 -7.17 -11.94 24.83
N TYR A 122 -6.66 -10.72 24.79
CA TYR A 122 -6.93 -9.68 25.79
C TYR A 122 -7.93 -8.65 25.28
N SER A 123 -7.87 -8.35 23.98
CA SER A 123 -8.82 -7.48 23.28
C SER A 123 -9.09 -8.04 21.90
N ARG A 124 -10.26 -7.74 21.34
CA ARG A 124 -10.59 -8.11 19.95
C ARG A 124 -10.35 -6.92 19.04
N SER A 125 -9.48 -7.11 18.06
CA SER A 125 -9.18 -6.07 17.07
C SER A 125 -10.43 -5.76 16.23
N ARG A 126 -10.73 -4.47 16.08
CA ARG A 126 -11.79 -3.95 15.19
C ARG A 126 -11.26 -2.95 14.17
N HIS A 127 -9.98 -2.66 14.18
CA HIS A 127 -9.42 -1.65 13.30
C HIS A 127 -8.05 -2.07 12.79
N GLU A 128 -7.67 -1.46 11.69
CA GLU A 128 -6.32 -1.37 11.19
C GLU A 128 -5.92 0.09 11.14
N THR A 129 -4.65 0.37 11.11
CA THR A 129 -4.15 1.75 11.18
C THR A 129 -3.13 2.02 10.09
N ALA A 130 -3.09 3.28 9.63
CA ALA A 130 -2.07 3.79 8.75
C ALA A 130 -1.61 5.17 9.20
N PHE A 131 -0.38 5.51 8.90
CA PHE A 131 0.09 6.89 9.01
C PHE A 131 -0.03 7.60 7.67
N LEU A 132 -0.51 8.83 7.72
CA LEU A 132 -0.35 9.80 6.65
C LEU A 132 1.00 10.50 6.87
N LEU A 133 1.93 10.26 5.96
CA LEU A 133 3.28 10.78 5.97
C LEU A 133 3.42 11.83 4.88
N ALA A 134 4.06 12.95 5.19
CA ALA A 134 4.38 13.99 4.22
C ALA A 134 5.87 14.02 3.91
N LYS A 135 6.24 14.10 2.63
CA LYS A 135 7.52 14.61 2.18
C LYS A 135 7.36 16.10 1.94
N GLY A 136 8.22 16.93 2.54
CA GLY A 136 8.08 18.37 2.47
C GLY A 136 6.79 18.92 3.08
N HIS A 137 6.14 19.85 2.39
CA HIS A 137 4.93 20.55 2.80
C HIS A 137 3.81 20.43 1.76
N PRO A 138 3.16 19.27 1.63
CA PRO A 138 2.09 19.09 0.66
C PRO A 138 0.96 20.12 0.88
N PRO A 139 0.30 20.55 -0.20
CA PRO A 139 -0.86 21.43 -0.08
C PRO A 139 -1.99 20.70 0.68
N LEU A 140 -2.84 21.48 1.34
CA LEU A 140 -4.04 20.93 1.97
C LEU A 140 -4.94 20.29 0.89
N PRO A 141 -5.49 19.09 1.15
CA PRO A 141 -6.41 18.46 0.22
C PRO A 141 -7.66 19.33 0.02
N LYS A 142 -8.24 19.32 -1.18
CA LYS A 142 -9.47 20.06 -1.49
C LYS A 142 -10.64 19.66 -0.58
N GLN A 143 -10.66 18.41 -0.13
CA GLN A 143 -11.66 17.87 0.79
C GLN A 143 -10.93 17.03 1.84
N ALA A 144 -11.05 17.39 3.10
CA ALA A 144 -10.54 16.57 4.20
C ALA A 144 -11.36 15.29 4.35
N ILE A 145 -10.70 14.20 4.73
CA ILE A 145 -11.36 12.98 5.17
C ILE A 145 -11.32 12.87 6.69
N ALA A 146 -12.25 12.12 7.27
CA ALA A 146 -12.17 11.76 8.68
C ALA A 146 -10.93 10.87 8.91
N ASP A 147 -10.31 10.99 10.06
CA ASP A 147 -9.22 10.13 10.51
C ASP A 147 -9.71 8.72 10.91
N VAL A 148 -11.03 8.55 11.03
CA VAL A 148 -11.70 7.26 11.24
C VAL A 148 -12.53 6.93 10.00
N ILE A 149 -12.19 5.83 9.32
CA ILE A 149 -12.82 5.36 8.09
C ILE A 149 -13.48 4.01 8.37
N GLU A 150 -14.79 3.93 8.17
CA GLU A 150 -15.51 2.67 8.26
C GLU A 150 -15.37 1.90 6.94
N TRP A 151 -15.20 0.58 7.03
CA TRP A 151 -15.21 -0.32 5.88
C TRP A 151 -16.03 -1.58 6.14
N ASP A 152 -16.70 -2.09 5.13
CA ASP A 152 -17.56 -3.27 5.28
C ASP A 152 -16.87 -4.59 4.89
N GLY A 153 -15.67 -4.57 4.38
CA GLY A 153 -14.97 -5.74 3.86
C GLY A 153 -15.50 -6.19 2.49
N GLU A 154 -14.61 -6.76 1.69
CA GLU A 154 -15.01 -7.32 0.39
C GLU A 154 -15.62 -8.70 0.56
N PRO A 155 -16.67 -9.04 -0.24
CA PRO A 155 -17.30 -10.37 -0.21
C PRO A 155 -16.34 -11.48 -0.66
N GLU A 156 -15.41 -11.18 -1.56
CA GLU A 156 -14.40 -12.11 -2.04
C GLU A 156 -13.00 -11.70 -1.59
N LYS A 157 -12.33 -12.58 -0.84
CA LYS A 157 -10.95 -12.42 -0.42
C LYS A 157 -10.03 -13.28 -1.25
N PHE A 158 -9.20 -12.65 -2.06
CA PHE A 158 -8.14 -13.30 -2.85
C PHE A 158 -6.80 -13.40 -2.10
N HIS A 159 -6.69 -12.68 -0.97
CA HIS A 159 -5.53 -12.65 -0.11
C HIS A 159 -5.96 -12.53 1.35
N PRO A 160 -5.30 -13.21 2.32
CA PRO A 160 -5.67 -13.15 3.75
C PRO A 160 -5.72 -11.73 4.31
N ASN A 161 -4.79 -10.88 3.87
CA ASN A 161 -4.65 -9.49 4.31
C ASN A 161 -5.13 -8.46 3.26
N GLN A 162 -6.02 -8.87 2.34
CA GLN A 162 -6.53 -7.97 1.31
C GLN A 162 -7.25 -6.78 1.94
N LYS A 163 -6.82 -5.57 1.54
CA LYS A 163 -7.53 -4.34 1.90
C LYS A 163 -8.76 -4.18 1.03
N PRO A 164 -9.93 -3.88 1.61
CA PRO A 164 -11.13 -3.56 0.86
C PRO A 164 -10.93 -2.28 0.03
N LEU A 165 -11.56 -2.22 -1.14
CA LEU A 165 -11.49 -1.03 -2.01
C LEU A 165 -12.03 0.22 -1.31
N ASP A 166 -13.07 0.07 -0.49
CA ASP A 166 -13.68 1.15 0.30
C ASP A 166 -12.70 1.84 1.25
N SER A 167 -11.62 1.15 1.66
CA SER A 167 -10.57 1.76 2.47
C SER A 167 -9.59 2.58 1.63
N ILE A 168 -9.44 2.29 0.34
CA ILE A 168 -8.47 2.92 -0.55
C ILE A 168 -9.08 4.10 -1.33
N TYR A 169 -10.34 3.99 -1.73
CA TYR A 169 -11.00 5.04 -2.52
C TYR A 169 -10.93 6.45 -1.88
N PRO A 170 -11.24 6.64 -0.57
CA PRO A 170 -11.15 7.96 0.05
C PRO A 170 -9.71 8.50 0.03
N LEU A 171 -8.69 7.62 0.16
CA LEU A 171 -7.28 8.01 0.12
C LEU A 171 -6.89 8.52 -1.26
N LEU A 172 -7.27 7.79 -2.32
CA LEU A 172 -7.00 8.20 -3.70
C LEU A 172 -7.67 9.54 -4.01
N LYS A 173 -8.95 9.68 -3.67
CA LYS A 173 -9.73 10.89 -3.94
C LYS A 173 -9.14 12.12 -3.22
N CYS A 174 -8.61 11.93 -2.03
CA CYS A 174 -8.15 13.02 -1.19
C CYS A 174 -6.69 13.41 -1.47
N PHE A 175 -5.80 12.44 -1.67
CA PHE A 175 -4.36 12.66 -1.62
C PHE A 175 -3.64 12.48 -2.97
N VAL A 176 -4.33 11.99 -4.01
CA VAL A 176 -3.74 11.82 -5.33
C VAL A 176 -4.20 12.93 -6.27
N PRO A 177 -3.28 13.66 -6.92
CA PRO A 177 -3.67 14.64 -7.94
C PRO A 177 -4.35 13.99 -9.14
N GLU A 178 -5.16 14.75 -9.85
CA GLU A 178 -5.74 14.34 -11.14
C GLU A 178 -4.63 13.88 -12.09
N SER A 179 -4.82 12.72 -12.73
CA SER A 179 -3.82 12.08 -13.60
C SER A 179 -2.48 11.71 -12.90
N GLY A 180 -2.45 11.71 -11.57
CA GLY A 180 -1.28 11.35 -10.79
C GLY A 180 -0.88 9.89 -10.95
N VAL A 181 0.35 9.57 -10.52
CA VAL A 181 0.89 8.20 -10.45
C VAL A 181 0.92 7.74 -9.00
N VAL A 182 0.24 6.64 -8.73
CA VAL A 182 0.25 5.97 -7.42
C VAL A 182 1.25 4.83 -7.44
N LEU A 183 2.03 4.69 -6.38
CA LEU A 183 2.93 3.55 -6.18
C LEU A 183 2.46 2.72 -4.97
N ASP A 184 2.43 1.41 -5.16
CA ASP A 184 2.33 0.43 -4.07
C ASP A 184 3.46 -0.59 -4.19
N PRO A 185 4.57 -0.43 -3.45
CA PRO A 185 5.73 -1.32 -3.53
C PRO A 185 5.54 -2.65 -2.81
N PHE A 186 4.39 -2.89 -2.16
CA PHE A 186 3.99 -4.13 -1.50
C PHE A 186 2.53 -4.45 -1.86
N MET A 187 2.24 -4.50 -3.19
CA MET A 187 0.86 -4.45 -3.68
C MET A 187 -0.01 -5.66 -3.33
N GLY A 188 0.59 -6.80 -2.96
CA GLY A 188 -0.15 -8.03 -2.70
C GLY A 188 -1.10 -8.37 -3.85
N SER A 189 -2.38 -8.55 -3.53
CA SER A 189 -3.44 -8.84 -4.52
C SER A 189 -3.91 -7.62 -5.34
N GLY A 190 -3.25 -6.44 -5.22
CA GLY A 190 -3.45 -5.27 -6.08
C GLY A 190 -4.67 -4.40 -5.76
N SER A 191 -5.09 -4.30 -4.49
CA SER A 191 -6.23 -3.43 -4.11
C SER A 191 -5.98 -1.96 -4.48
N THR A 192 -4.79 -1.45 -4.21
CA THR A 192 -4.40 -0.07 -4.57
C THR A 192 -4.45 0.16 -6.08
N LEU A 193 -3.93 -0.80 -6.87
CA LEU A 193 -3.92 -0.70 -8.33
C LEU A 193 -5.34 -0.79 -8.91
N ARG A 194 -6.17 -1.68 -8.36
CA ARG A 194 -7.57 -1.80 -8.78
C ARG A 194 -8.32 -0.50 -8.50
N ALA A 195 -8.19 0.04 -7.31
CA ALA A 195 -8.81 1.30 -6.95
C ALA A 195 -8.32 2.46 -7.85
N ALA A 196 -7.02 2.52 -8.15
CA ALA A 196 -6.47 3.52 -9.06
C ALA A 196 -7.06 3.40 -10.46
N LYS A 197 -7.24 2.18 -10.99
CA LYS A 197 -7.91 1.94 -12.28
C LYS A 197 -9.34 2.47 -12.27
N ASP A 198 -10.11 2.22 -11.21
CA ASP A 198 -11.51 2.68 -11.10
C ASP A 198 -11.62 4.21 -11.11
N PHE A 199 -10.58 4.93 -10.68
CA PHE A 199 -10.47 6.39 -10.75
C PHE A 199 -9.79 6.93 -12.00
N GLY A 200 -9.40 6.07 -12.97
CA GLY A 200 -8.67 6.48 -14.17
C GLY A 200 -7.25 7.02 -13.88
N LEU A 201 -6.69 6.69 -12.73
CA LEU A 201 -5.34 7.08 -12.33
C LEU A 201 -4.31 6.11 -12.92
N ARG A 202 -3.07 6.56 -13.01
CA ARG A 202 -1.94 5.67 -13.29
C ARG A 202 -1.44 5.04 -11.99
N ALA A 203 -1.03 3.77 -12.05
CA ALA A 203 -0.48 3.12 -10.87
C ALA A 203 0.65 2.15 -11.21
N VAL A 204 1.55 1.99 -10.28
CA VAL A 204 2.64 1.03 -10.32
C VAL A 204 2.59 0.18 -9.06
N GLY A 205 2.59 -1.14 -9.23
CA GLY A 205 2.69 -2.10 -8.14
C GLY A 205 3.95 -2.95 -8.25
N ILE A 206 4.53 -3.29 -7.12
CA ILE A 206 5.64 -4.24 -7.03
C ILE A 206 5.22 -5.35 -6.08
N GLU A 207 5.47 -6.59 -6.45
CA GLU A 207 5.11 -7.76 -5.65
C GLU A 207 6.14 -8.88 -5.89
N ILE A 208 6.62 -9.47 -4.81
CA ILE A 208 7.64 -10.51 -4.85
C ILE A 208 7.05 -11.88 -5.21
N GLU A 209 5.77 -12.11 -4.89
CA GLU A 209 5.09 -13.37 -5.12
C GLU A 209 4.33 -13.37 -6.45
N GLU A 210 4.77 -14.19 -7.41
CA GLU A 210 4.16 -14.26 -8.74
C GLU A 210 2.64 -14.56 -8.68
N ASN A 211 2.23 -15.40 -7.74
CA ASN A 211 0.81 -15.76 -7.58
C ASN A 211 -0.05 -14.52 -7.29
N TYR A 212 0.43 -13.60 -6.45
CA TYR A 212 -0.28 -12.35 -6.18
C TYR A 212 -0.27 -11.40 -7.37
N CYS A 213 0.82 -11.37 -8.14
CA CYS A 213 0.84 -10.64 -9.42
C CYS A 213 -0.25 -11.14 -10.38
N ARG A 214 -0.43 -12.47 -10.51
CA ARG A 214 -1.48 -13.08 -11.33
C ARG A 214 -2.89 -12.74 -10.82
N ILE A 215 -3.11 -12.78 -9.51
CA ILE A 215 -4.37 -12.37 -8.89
C ILE A 215 -4.65 -10.89 -9.19
N ALA A 216 -3.68 -10.00 -9.02
CA ALA A 216 -3.83 -8.60 -9.31
C ALA A 216 -4.20 -8.34 -10.79
N VAL A 217 -3.55 -9.04 -11.75
CA VAL A 217 -3.90 -8.96 -13.17
C VAL A 217 -5.34 -9.37 -13.42
N ASN A 218 -5.81 -10.47 -12.82
CA ASN A 218 -7.20 -10.92 -12.97
C ASN A 218 -8.20 -9.91 -12.39
N ARG A 219 -7.90 -9.29 -11.26
CA ARG A 219 -8.73 -8.21 -10.68
C ARG A 219 -8.75 -6.96 -11.57
N LEU A 220 -7.63 -6.62 -12.20
CA LEU A 220 -7.57 -5.53 -13.15
C LEU A 220 -8.32 -5.83 -14.46
N ALA A 221 -8.52 -7.09 -14.82
CA ALA A 221 -9.29 -7.48 -16.00
C ALA A 221 -10.82 -7.35 -15.81
N GLN A 222 -11.30 -7.25 -14.56
CA GLN A 222 -12.73 -7.04 -14.29
C GLN A 222 -13.16 -5.63 -14.74
N ASP A 223 -14.42 -5.50 -15.16
CA ASP A 223 -14.99 -4.21 -15.57
C ASP A 223 -14.99 -3.18 -14.43
N ILE A 224 -14.98 -1.90 -14.79
CA ILE A 224 -15.00 -0.80 -13.83
C ILE A 224 -16.37 -0.80 -13.13
N LEU A 225 -16.34 -0.78 -11.78
CA LEU A 225 -17.55 -0.84 -10.97
C LEU A 225 -18.38 0.47 -10.97
N PHE A 226 -17.77 1.56 -11.48
CA PHE A 226 -18.43 2.87 -11.57
C PHE A 226 -18.38 3.36 -13.03
N SER A 227 -19.47 3.20 -13.72
CA SER A 227 -19.73 3.86 -15.00
C SER A 227 -20.77 5.00 -14.81
#